data_ce52b3aa8bdea5413383636a46a776b1
#
_entry.id   ce52b3aa8bdea5413383636a46a776b1
#
_cell.length_a   1.000
_cell.length_b   1.000
_cell.length_c   1.000
_cell.angle_alpha   90.00
_cell.angle_beta   90.00
_cell.angle_gamma   90.00
#
_symmetry.space_group_name_H-M   'P 1'
#
loop_
_entity.id
_entity.type
_entity.pdbx_description
1 polymer ?
#
loop_
_entity_poly.entity_id
_entity_poly.type
_entity_poly.pdbx_seq_one_letter_code
_entity_poly.pdbx_strand_id
1 'polypeptide(L)'
;MLAHTTLTGPLRDGAGRLVGVTTSNGPLEADAVLVAAGPWSGEVARTLGATLAVGPRKGLLLVTARMRQRIWHKVYDTSYVGAVQSDERDLATSTVVESTASGTVLIGSSRQDVGFDGTIDVAVLAEIARKAIALMPFLAEATVIRAYGGFRPFSRDHLPVIGADPDLDGLWYATGHEGAGIGLAPGTAELLAAAMLGEPTAMSLDPFAPGRPSLREVA
;
A
#
# COMPACT_ATOMS: atom_id res chain seq x y z
N MET A 1 -2.15 -20.12 8.61
CA MET A 1 -2.74 -18.77 8.83
C MET A 1 -3.53 -18.79 10.11
N LEU A 2 -3.33 -17.82 10.99
CA LEU A 2 -4.06 -17.64 12.24
C LEU A 2 -5.04 -16.48 12.05
N ALA A 3 -6.31 -16.81 11.73
CA ALA A 3 -7.37 -15.80 11.63
C ALA A 3 -7.77 -15.30 13.04
N HIS A 4 -8.33 -14.09 13.11
CA HIS A 4 -8.80 -13.49 14.38
C HIS A 4 -7.70 -13.42 15.46
N THR A 5 -6.45 -13.19 15.03
CA THR A 5 -5.30 -13.09 15.91
C THR A 5 -4.67 -11.72 15.74
N THR A 6 -4.70 -10.90 16.78
CA THR A 6 -4.17 -9.54 16.79
C THR A 6 -2.81 -9.52 17.46
N LEU A 7 -1.83 -8.87 16.83
CA LEU A 7 -0.53 -8.60 17.43
C LEU A 7 -0.72 -7.60 18.57
N THR A 8 -0.14 -7.90 19.75
CA THR A 8 -0.25 -7.07 20.95
C THR A 8 1.09 -6.54 21.45
N GLY A 9 2.21 -7.11 21.00
CA GLY A 9 3.54 -6.63 21.39
C GLY A 9 4.68 -7.53 20.92
N PRO A 10 5.93 -7.15 21.23
CA PRO A 10 7.11 -7.93 20.92
C PRO A 10 7.33 -9.07 21.95
N LEU A 11 7.93 -10.16 21.52
CA LEU A 11 8.61 -11.13 22.36
C LEU A 11 10.11 -10.97 22.14
N ARG A 12 10.86 -10.63 23.21
CA ARG A 12 12.30 -10.35 23.12
C ARG A 12 13.09 -11.30 24.02
N ASP A 13 14.30 -11.63 23.60
CA ASP A 13 15.27 -12.33 24.43
C ASP A 13 16.00 -11.39 25.43
N GLY A 14 16.89 -11.94 26.23
CA GLY A 14 17.68 -11.18 27.19
C GLY A 14 18.67 -10.18 26.60
N ALA A 15 18.95 -10.26 25.28
CA ALA A 15 19.78 -9.32 24.54
C ALA A 15 18.95 -8.23 23.84
N GLY A 16 17.61 -8.29 23.92
CA GLY A 16 16.69 -7.35 23.31
C GLY A 16 16.32 -7.67 21.85
N ARG A 17 16.82 -8.76 21.28
CA ARG A 17 16.48 -9.24 19.95
C ARG A 17 15.01 -9.68 19.92
N LEU A 18 14.32 -9.43 18.81
CA LEU A 18 12.97 -9.91 18.58
C LEU A 18 13.01 -11.42 18.26
N VAL A 19 12.40 -12.23 19.12
CA VAL A 19 12.33 -13.69 19.02
C VAL A 19 10.88 -14.18 18.88
N GLY A 20 9.99 -13.29 18.50
CA GLY A 20 8.58 -13.57 18.27
C GLY A 20 7.70 -12.40 18.59
N VAL A 21 6.40 -12.67 18.72
CA VAL A 21 5.38 -11.67 19.03
C VAL A 21 4.38 -12.18 20.06
N THR A 22 3.82 -11.29 20.85
CA THR A 22 2.64 -11.57 21.66
C THR A 22 1.39 -11.25 20.84
N THR A 23 0.35 -12.08 21.00
CA THR A 23 -0.91 -11.92 20.30
C THR A 23 -2.10 -12.06 21.24
N SER A 24 -3.29 -11.72 20.75
CA SER A 24 -4.56 -11.95 21.47
C SER A 24 -4.80 -13.42 21.84
N ASN A 25 -4.11 -14.35 21.18
CA ASN A 25 -4.22 -15.80 21.38
C ASN A 25 -2.97 -16.42 22.06
N GLY A 26 -2.10 -15.59 22.61
CA GLY A 26 -0.86 -16.01 23.28
C GLY A 26 0.40 -15.67 22.47
N PRO A 27 1.57 -16.02 23.01
CA PRO A 27 2.85 -15.77 22.37
C PRO A 27 3.08 -16.69 21.17
N LEU A 28 3.79 -16.18 20.17
CA LEU A 28 4.28 -16.92 19.01
C LEU A 28 5.78 -16.68 18.90
N GLU A 29 6.58 -17.71 19.10
CA GLU A 29 8.02 -17.68 18.93
C GLU A 29 8.39 -17.82 17.45
N ALA A 30 9.43 -17.10 17.02
CA ALA A 30 9.95 -17.13 15.65
C ALA A 30 11.39 -16.62 15.61
N ASP A 31 12.20 -17.15 14.70
CA ASP A 31 13.58 -16.69 14.47
C ASP A 31 13.63 -15.27 13.86
N ALA A 32 12.57 -14.88 13.14
CA ALA A 32 12.39 -13.54 12.57
C ALA A 32 10.90 -13.18 12.46
N VAL A 33 10.60 -11.90 12.53
CA VAL A 33 9.26 -11.34 12.35
C VAL A 33 9.23 -10.46 11.12
N LEU A 34 8.38 -10.79 10.15
CA LEU A 34 8.19 -10.00 8.93
C LEU A 34 6.90 -9.18 9.04
N VAL A 35 7.03 -7.86 8.97
CA VAL A 35 5.90 -6.93 8.86
C VAL A 35 5.54 -6.72 7.40
N ALA A 36 4.41 -7.29 6.98
CA ALA A 36 3.80 -7.13 5.66
C ALA A 36 2.37 -6.58 5.79
N ALA A 37 2.16 -5.63 6.70
CA ALA A 37 0.84 -5.14 7.12
C ALA A 37 0.30 -4.00 6.24
N GLY A 38 0.89 -3.76 5.06
CA GLY A 38 0.46 -2.72 4.13
C GLY A 38 0.44 -1.33 4.80
N PRO A 39 -0.66 -0.57 4.71
CA PRO A 39 -0.73 0.78 5.28
C PRO A 39 -0.62 0.83 6.81
N TRP A 40 -0.85 -0.28 7.51
CA TRP A 40 -0.71 -0.38 8.97
C TRP A 40 0.72 -0.73 9.42
N SER A 41 1.66 -0.89 8.48
CA SER A 41 3.02 -1.32 8.82
C SER A 41 3.73 -0.38 9.81
N GLY A 42 3.50 0.93 9.72
CA GLY A 42 4.05 1.89 10.70
C GLY A 42 3.47 1.73 12.11
N GLU A 43 2.17 1.41 12.23
CA GLU A 43 1.53 1.13 13.52
C GLU A 43 2.01 -0.19 14.12
N VAL A 44 2.14 -1.22 13.28
CA VAL A 44 2.67 -2.53 13.68
C VAL A 44 4.13 -2.42 14.12
N ALA A 45 4.97 -1.69 13.38
CA ALA A 45 6.35 -1.43 13.78
C ALA A 45 6.42 -0.74 15.16
N ARG A 46 5.60 0.29 15.39
CA ARG A 46 5.52 0.97 16.69
C ARG A 46 5.09 0.04 17.81
N THR A 47 4.13 -0.86 17.57
CA THR A 47 3.72 -1.87 18.54
C THR A 47 4.86 -2.82 18.90
N LEU A 48 5.76 -3.09 17.96
CA LEU A 48 6.98 -3.90 18.18
C LEU A 48 8.14 -3.12 18.79
N GLY A 49 8.00 -1.80 18.96
CA GLY A 49 9.03 -0.92 19.50
C GLY A 49 10.05 -0.44 18.47
N ALA A 50 9.66 -0.43 17.18
CA ALA A 50 10.44 0.12 16.07
C ALA A 50 9.74 1.35 15.47
N THR A 51 10.44 2.09 14.62
CA THR A 51 9.90 3.24 13.88
C THR A 51 9.98 3.00 12.39
N LEU A 52 8.83 3.11 11.71
CA LEU A 52 8.75 2.96 10.26
C LEU A 52 7.88 4.06 9.66
N ALA A 53 8.44 4.85 8.73
CA ALA A 53 7.74 5.94 8.06
C ALA A 53 6.90 5.45 6.86
N VAL A 54 6.00 4.52 7.12
CA VAL A 54 4.98 4.04 6.17
C VAL A 54 3.61 4.26 6.78
N GLY A 55 2.72 4.90 6.03
CA GLY A 55 1.37 5.22 6.46
C GLY A 55 0.32 5.02 5.36
N PRO A 56 -0.93 5.35 5.66
CA PRO A 56 -2.04 5.24 4.71
C PRO A 56 -2.06 6.41 3.73
N ARG A 57 -2.24 6.14 2.44
CA ARG A 57 -2.62 7.13 1.43
C ARG A 57 -3.96 6.72 0.83
N LYS A 58 -5.03 7.41 1.23
CA LYS A 58 -6.41 7.10 0.85
C LYS A 58 -6.65 7.27 -0.65
N GLY A 59 -7.45 6.40 -1.23
CA GLY A 59 -7.95 6.51 -2.60
C GLY A 59 -9.39 6.07 -2.71
N LEU A 60 -10.16 6.74 -3.56
CA LEU A 60 -11.57 6.46 -3.86
C LEU A 60 -11.74 5.95 -5.28
N LEU A 61 -12.72 5.09 -5.47
CA LEU A 61 -13.09 4.47 -6.73
C LEU A 61 -14.61 4.43 -6.90
N LEU A 62 -15.06 4.53 -8.15
CA LEU A 62 -16.44 4.28 -8.58
C LEU A 62 -16.52 2.96 -9.35
N VAL A 63 -17.64 2.26 -9.23
CA VAL A 63 -17.97 1.06 -9.99
C VAL A 63 -19.28 1.27 -10.70
N THR A 64 -19.30 1.00 -12.01
CA THR A 64 -20.53 1.13 -12.81
C THR A 64 -21.35 -0.17 -12.80
N ALA A 65 -22.61 -0.07 -13.17
CA ALA A 65 -23.37 -1.22 -13.63
C ALA A 65 -22.68 -1.86 -14.86
N ARG A 66 -23.06 -3.10 -15.16
CA ARG A 66 -22.55 -3.77 -16.38
C ARG A 66 -22.96 -3.01 -17.62
N MET A 67 -22.02 -2.89 -18.53
CA MET A 67 -22.23 -2.26 -19.84
C MET A 67 -21.59 -3.11 -20.95
N ARG A 68 -21.95 -2.81 -22.21
CA ARG A 68 -21.27 -3.41 -23.35
C ARG A 68 -19.78 -3.04 -23.29
N GLN A 69 -18.93 -4.02 -23.52
CA GLN A 69 -17.50 -3.80 -23.48
C GLN A 69 -17.06 -2.78 -24.52
N ARG A 70 -16.40 -1.72 -24.05
CA ARG A 70 -15.81 -0.63 -24.84
C ARG A 70 -14.38 -0.32 -24.42
N ILE A 71 -13.91 -0.96 -23.35
CA ILE A 71 -12.57 -0.76 -22.76
C ILE A 71 -11.93 -2.13 -22.64
N TRP A 72 -10.83 -2.34 -23.34
CA TRP A 72 -10.11 -3.63 -23.39
C TRP A 72 -8.82 -3.62 -22.59
N HIS A 73 -8.31 -2.43 -22.25
CA HIS A 73 -7.09 -2.22 -21.50
C HIS A 73 -7.34 -1.23 -20.38
N LYS A 74 -6.52 -1.27 -19.34
CA LYS A 74 -6.49 -0.22 -18.35
C LYS A 74 -5.99 1.06 -19.01
N VAL A 75 -6.76 2.14 -18.90
CA VAL A 75 -6.46 3.45 -19.47
C VAL A 75 -6.27 4.45 -18.35
N TYR A 76 -5.23 5.23 -18.42
CA TYR A 76 -4.99 6.37 -17.54
C TYR A 76 -4.44 7.55 -18.34
N ASP A 77 -4.77 8.75 -17.91
CA ASP A 77 -4.21 9.96 -18.51
C ASP A 77 -2.80 10.25 -17.98
N THR A 78 -2.08 11.14 -18.66
CA THR A 78 -0.70 11.48 -18.30
C THR A 78 -0.58 12.15 -16.94
N SER A 79 -1.64 12.77 -16.41
CA SER A 79 -1.67 13.35 -15.06
C SER A 79 -1.51 12.31 -13.97
N TYR A 80 -1.78 11.03 -14.29
CA TYR A 80 -1.60 9.92 -13.36
C TYR A 80 -0.14 9.81 -12.87
N VAL A 81 0.83 9.96 -13.76
CA VAL A 81 2.26 9.84 -13.41
C VAL A 81 2.65 10.96 -12.42
N GLY A 82 2.27 12.21 -12.72
CA GLY A 82 2.51 13.30 -11.79
C GLY A 82 1.82 13.13 -10.44
N ALA A 83 0.57 12.64 -10.44
CA ALA A 83 -0.17 12.39 -9.21
C ALA A 83 0.41 11.24 -8.37
N VAL A 84 1.07 10.25 -8.99
CA VAL A 84 1.77 9.17 -8.26
C VAL A 84 3.02 9.69 -7.58
N GLN A 85 3.76 10.55 -8.25
CA GLN A 85 5.05 11.11 -7.79
C GLN A 85 4.89 12.40 -6.97
N SER A 86 3.65 12.84 -6.74
CA SER A 86 3.38 14.08 -6.00
C SER A 86 3.51 13.84 -4.50
N ASP A 87 4.32 14.69 -3.85
CA ASP A 87 4.41 14.83 -2.40
C ASP A 87 3.29 15.68 -1.80
N GLU A 88 2.38 16.21 -2.65
CA GLU A 88 1.26 17.01 -2.20
C GLU A 88 0.38 16.20 -1.24
N ARG A 89 0.20 16.74 -0.04
CA ARG A 89 -0.69 16.18 0.99
C ARG A 89 -2.16 16.38 0.62
N ASP A 90 -2.42 17.37 -0.22
CA ASP A 90 -3.73 17.73 -0.70
C ASP A 90 -4.31 16.66 -1.64
N LEU A 91 -5.58 16.83 -1.95
CA LEU A 91 -6.29 15.96 -2.87
C LEU A 91 -5.68 16.00 -4.27
N ALA A 92 -5.11 14.88 -4.70
CA ALA A 92 -4.78 14.64 -6.09
C ALA A 92 -5.78 13.68 -6.72
N THR A 93 -6.31 14.01 -7.89
CA THR A 93 -7.17 13.15 -8.69
C THR A 93 -6.59 12.94 -10.08
N SER A 94 -6.61 11.70 -10.55
CA SER A 94 -6.18 11.33 -11.91
C SER A 94 -7.17 10.33 -12.49
N THR A 95 -7.27 10.29 -13.83
CA THR A 95 -8.20 9.36 -14.48
C THR A 95 -7.55 8.00 -14.65
N VAL A 96 -8.20 6.99 -14.12
CA VAL A 96 -7.90 5.58 -14.37
C VAL A 96 -9.21 4.86 -14.65
N VAL A 97 -9.32 4.25 -15.82
CA VAL A 97 -10.53 3.53 -16.23
C VAL A 97 -10.17 2.12 -16.64
N GLU A 98 -10.87 1.15 -16.09
CA GLU A 98 -10.61 -0.27 -16.31
C GLU A 98 -11.93 -1.05 -16.37
N SER A 99 -12.10 -1.88 -17.39
CA SER A 99 -13.23 -2.79 -17.48
C SER A 99 -12.88 -4.15 -16.87
N THR A 100 -13.81 -4.72 -16.13
CA THR A 100 -13.70 -6.09 -15.62
C THR A 100 -14.24 -7.08 -16.65
N ALA A 101 -13.88 -8.35 -16.53
CA ALA A 101 -14.42 -9.43 -17.35
C ALA A 101 -15.95 -9.56 -17.24
N SER A 102 -16.55 -9.11 -16.14
CA SER A 102 -18.00 -9.11 -15.93
C SER A 102 -18.72 -7.95 -16.61
N GLY A 103 -18.00 -6.99 -17.21
CA GLY A 103 -18.54 -5.83 -17.89
C GLY A 103 -18.80 -4.60 -17.00
N THR A 104 -18.44 -4.64 -15.72
CA THR A 104 -18.41 -3.44 -14.87
C THR A 104 -17.19 -2.61 -15.20
N VAL A 105 -17.24 -1.29 -15.01
CA VAL A 105 -16.11 -0.39 -15.18
C VAL A 105 -15.73 0.18 -13.83
N LEU A 106 -14.43 0.08 -13.52
CA LEU A 106 -13.81 0.72 -12.38
C LEU A 106 -13.27 2.09 -12.83
N ILE A 107 -13.63 3.14 -12.11
CA ILE A 107 -13.21 4.51 -12.41
C ILE A 107 -12.50 5.06 -11.19
N GLY A 108 -11.25 5.43 -11.32
CA GLY A 108 -10.41 6.03 -10.29
C GLY A 108 -9.61 7.18 -10.87
N SER A 109 -8.76 7.72 -10.09
CA SER A 109 -8.47 7.49 -8.71
C SER A 109 -8.21 8.80 -7.97
N SER A 110 -8.28 8.77 -6.65
CA SER A 110 -7.78 9.86 -5.81
C SER A 110 -6.60 9.44 -4.95
N ARG A 111 -5.88 10.44 -4.44
CA ARG A 111 -4.84 10.31 -3.42
C ARG A 111 -5.02 11.42 -2.41
N GLN A 112 -5.07 11.06 -1.12
CA GLN A 112 -5.24 12.00 -0.02
C GLN A 112 -4.43 11.51 1.18
N ASP A 113 -3.73 12.43 1.84
CA ASP A 113 -3.06 12.19 3.11
C ASP A 113 -3.98 12.64 4.26
N VAL A 114 -4.89 11.75 4.65
CA VAL A 114 -5.92 11.98 5.68
C VAL A 114 -5.88 10.92 6.79
N GLY A 115 -4.73 10.26 6.94
CA GLY A 115 -4.63 9.13 7.85
C GLY A 115 -5.59 8.01 7.46
N PHE A 116 -6.14 7.30 8.46
CA PHE A 116 -7.10 6.21 8.26
C PHE A 116 -8.57 6.70 8.22
N ASP A 117 -8.81 7.95 7.81
CA ASP A 117 -10.19 8.41 7.58
C ASP A 117 -10.83 7.67 6.40
N GLY A 118 -11.76 6.77 6.67
CA GLY A 118 -12.51 5.97 5.70
C GLY A 118 -13.70 6.68 5.05
N THR A 119 -13.95 7.96 5.33
CA THR A 119 -15.09 8.72 4.81
C THR A 119 -15.10 8.74 3.28
N ILE A 120 -16.24 8.46 2.68
CA ILE A 120 -16.44 8.57 1.23
C ILE A 120 -16.85 10.01 0.90
N ASP A 121 -15.93 10.76 0.31
CA ASP A 121 -16.18 12.14 -0.09
C ASP A 121 -16.85 12.21 -1.47
N VAL A 122 -18.09 12.67 -1.51
CA VAL A 122 -18.90 12.78 -2.72
C VAL A 122 -18.33 13.81 -3.72
N ALA A 123 -17.71 14.88 -3.23
CA ALA A 123 -17.08 15.88 -4.09
C ALA A 123 -15.87 15.28 -4.85
N VAL A 124 -15.07 14.46 -4.16
CA VAL A 124 -13.97 13.72 -4.80
C VAL A 124 -14.49 12.73 -5.84
N LEU A 125 -15.56 11.99 -5.52
CA LEU A 125 -16.18 11.07 -6.48
C LEU A 125 -16.72 11.79 -7.72
N ALA A 126 -17.35 12.95 -7.55
CA ALA A 126 -17.83 13.77 -8.64
C ALA A 126 -16.69 14.26 -9.55
N GLU A 127 -15.56 14.65 -8.96
CA GLU A 127 -14.36 15.04 -9.72
C GLU A 127 -13.76 13.88 -10.51
N ILE A 128 -13.66 12.69 -9.90
CA ILE A 128 -13.22 11.47 -10.59
C ILE A 128 -14.13 11.15 -11.78
N ALA A 129 -15.46 11.21 -11.56
CA ALA A 129 -16.44 10.95 -12.62
C ALA A 129 -16.34 11.98 -13.75
N ARG A 130 -16.24 13.27 -13.43
CA ARG A 130 -16.09 14.35 -14.41
C ARG A 130 -14.85 14.16 -15.29
N LYS A 131 -13.70 13.83 -14.70
CA LYS A 131 -12.46 13.56 -15.44
C LYS A 131 -12.59 12.32 -16.33
N ALA A 132 -13.21 11.25 -15.83
CA ALA A 132 -13.43 10.04 -16.62
C ALA A 132 -14.37 10.28 -17.82
N ILE A 133 -15.43 11.06 -17.66
CA ILE A 133 -16.32 11.45 -18.75
C ILE A 133 -15.59 12.32 -19.78
N ALA A 134 -14.73 13.23 -19.35
CA ALA A 134 -13.92 14.04 -20.26
C ALA A 134 -12.98 13.16 -21.13
N LEU A 135 -12.41 12.10 -20.56
CA LEU A 135 -11.56 11.16 -21.27
C LEU A 135 -12.36 10.19 -22.15
N MET A 136 -13.51 9.72 -21.66
CA MET A 136 -14.38 8.73 -22.30
C MET A 136 -15.85 9.18 -22.22
N PRO A 137 -16.34 10.00 -23.16
CA PRO A 137 -17.67 10.63 -23.10
C PRO A 137 -18.84 9.68 -22.91
N PHE A 138 -18.74 8.43 -23.40
CA PHE A 138 -19.79 7.42 -23.22
C PHE A 138 -20.03 7.03 -21.76
N LEU A 139 -19.11 7.33 -20.85
CA LEU A 139 -19.29 7.09 -19.42
C LEU A 139 -20.33 8.03 -18.78
N ALA A 140 -20.74 9.10 -19.47
CA ALA A 140 -21.84 9.96 -19.02
C ALA A 140 -23.18 9.20 -18.91
N GLU A 141 -23.36 8.12 -19.68
CA GLU A 141 -24.56 7.28 -19.65
C GLU A 141 -24.45 6.13 -18.62
N ALA A 142 -23.29 6.00 -17.97
CA ALA A 142 -23.06 4.88 -17.05
C ALA A 142 -23.76 5.12 -15.71
N THR A 143 -24.44 4.08 -15.20
CA THR A 143 -24.98 4.09 -13.85
C THR A 143 -23.94 3.64 -12.87
N VAL A 144 -23.59 4.47 -11.88
CA VAL A 144 -22.72 4.08 -10.75
C VAL A 144 -23.56 3.25 -9.76
N ILE A 145 -23.08 2.06 -9.44
CA ILE A 145 -23.75 1.16 -8.49
C ILE A 145 -23.00 1.05 -7.15
N ARG A 146 -21.73 1.48 -7.11
CA ARG A 146 -20.93 1.42 -5.90
C ARG A 146 -19.83 2.48 -5.93
N ALA A 147 -19.52 3.03 -4.76
CA ALA A 147 -18.28 3.74 -4.46
C ALA A 147 -17.58 3.04 -3.29
N TYR A 148 -16.27 3.00 -3.31
CA TYR A 148 -15.48 2.51 -2.18
C TYR A 148 -14.12 3.19 -2.14
N GLY A 149 -13.48 3.11 -0.98
CA GLY A 149 -12.13 3.59 -0.75
C GLY A 149 -11.25 2.53 -0.13
N GLY A 150 -9.95 2.80 -0.16
CA GLY A 150 -8.95 1.99 0.50
C GLY A 150 -7.69 2.82 0.75
N PHE A 151 -6.74 2.20 1.44
CA PHE A 151 -5.49 2.84 1.82
C PHE A 151 -4.33 2.14 1.16
N ARG A 152 -3.47 2.90 0.49
CA ARG A 152 -2.20 2.41 -0.05
C ARG A 152 -1.12 2.55 1.00
N PRO A 153 -0.20 1.59 1.14
CA PRO A 153 0.98 1.75 1.98
C PRO A 153 1.92 2.77 1.31
N PHE A 154 1.98 3.96 1.87
CA PHE A 154 2.72 5.09 1.31
C PHE A 154 4.00 5.33 2.11
N SER A 155 5.12 5.44 1.40
CA SER A 155 6.40 5.96 1.87
C SER A 155 6.71 7.27 1.14
N ARG A 156 7.28 8.25 1.83
CA ARG A 156 7.41 9.61 1.27
C ARG A 156 8.34 9.71 0.07
N ASP A 157 9.29 8.81 -0.04
CA ASP A 157 10.19 8.72 -1.18
C ASP A 157 9.66 7.86 -2.33
N HIS A 158 8.40 7.41 -2.23
CA HIS A 158 7.72 6.56 -3.21
C HIS A 158 8.40 5.23 -3.52
N LEU A 159 9.36 4.80 -2.70
CA LEU A 159 10.02 3.51 -2.84
C LEU A 159 9.48 2.51 -1.81
N PRO A 160 9.36 1.23 -2.15
CA PRO A 160 9.02 0.19 -1.18
C PRO A 160 10.02 0.14 -0.02
N VAL A 161 9.59 -0.43 1.09
CA VAL A 161 10.45 -0.72 2.23
C VAL A 161 10.61 -2.23 2.34
N ILE A 162 11.84 -2.71 2.05
CA ILE A 162 12.16 -4.14 1.97
C ILE A 162 13.50 -4.37 2.66
N GLY A 163 13.52 -5.22 3.69
CA GLY A 163 14.76 -5.58 4.39
C GLY A 163 14.64 -5.62 5.91
N ALA A 164 15.78 -5.81 6.58
CA ALA A 164 15.89 -5.85 8.02
C ALA A 164 15.74 -4.45 8.65
N ASP A 165 15.12 -4.39 9.82
CA ASP A 165 15.12 -3.19 10.64
C ASP A 165 16.55 -2.85 11.08
N PRO A 166 17.00 -1.59 10.96
CA PRO A 166 18.37 -1.22 11.29
C PRO A 166 18.66 -1.20 12.80
N ASP A 167 17.62 -1.06 13.64
CA ASP A 167 17.74 -0.81 15.07
C ASP A 167 17.16 -1.96 15.92
N LEU A 168 16.37 -2.87 15.33
CA LEU A 168 15.74 -3.99 16.01
C LEU A 168 16.03 -5.32 15.30
N ASP A 169 17.03 -6.03 15.83
CA ASP A 169 17.41 -7.34 15.30
C ASP A 169 16.23 -8.33 15.37
N GLY A 170 16.06 -9.14 14.33
CA GLY A 170 14.97 -10.09 14.16
C GLY A 170 13.71 -9.51 13.49
N LEU A 171 13.65 -8.19 13.22
CA LEU A 171 12.53 -7.53 12.53
C LEU A 171 12.84 -7.27 11.06
N TRP A 172 11.88 -7.57 10.19
CA TRP A 172 11.96 -7.38 8.74
C TRP A 172 10.70 -6.72 8.19
N TYR A 173 10.82 -6.08 7.02
CA TYR A 173 9.71 -5.38 6.35
C TYR A 173 9.56 -5.78 4.88
N ALA A 174 8.30 -5.85 4.43
CA ALA A 174 7.88 -5.90 3.03
C ALA A 174 6.62 -5.05 2.87
N THR A 175 6.77 -3.76 2.61
CA THR A 175 5.67 -2.79 2.59
C THR A 175 6.00 -1.57 1.74
N GLY A 176 5.15 -0.54 1.73
CA GLY A 176 5.43 0.73 1.05
C GLY A 176 5.26 0.74 -0.47
N HIS A 177 4.71 -0.32 -1.07
CA HIS A 177 4.60 -0.48 -2.53
C HIS A 177 3.50 0.37 -3.19
N GLU A 178 2.78 1.16 -2.44
CA GLU A 178 1.61 1.92 -2.90
C GLU A 178 0.62 1.07 -3.73
N GLY A 179 0.29 1.52 -4.95
CA GLY A 179 -0.63 0.82 -5.85
C GLY A 179 -0.01 -0.33 -6.64
N ALA A 180 1.32 -0.50 -6.60
CA ALA A 180 2.04 -1.52 -7.37
C ALA A 180 2.25 -2.85 -6.61
N GLY A 181 1.88 -2.90 -5.32
CA GLY A 181 2.23 -4.01 -4.42
C GLY A 181 1.79 -5.38 -4.90
N ILE A 182 0.61 -5.52 -5.48
CA ILE A 182 0.14 -6.83 -5.97
C ILE A 182 1.07 -7.38 -7.07
N GLY A 183 1.46 -6.52 -8.02
CA GLY A 183 2.36 -6.94 -9.10
C GLY A 183 3.80 -7.18 -8.65
N LEU A 184 4.25 -6.45 -7.63
CA LEU A 184 5.62 -6.54 -7.12
C LEU A 184 5.80 -7.61 -6.02
N ALA A 185 4.72 -8.12 -5.44
CA ALA A 185 4.78 -9.06 -4.32
C ALA A 185 5.64 -10.30 -4.59
N PRO A 186 5.57 -10.99 -5.75
CA PRO A 186 6.40 -12.16 -6.01
C PRO A 186 7.89 -11.84 -6.00
N GLY A 187 8.31 -10.77 -6.71
CA GLY A 187 9.71 -10.35 -6.75
C GLY A 187 10.22 -9.88 -5.39
N THR A 188 9.38 -9.15 -4.63
CA THR A 188 9.70 -8.75 -3.26
C THR A 188 9.90 -9.96 -2.36
N ALA A 189 9.05 -10.98 -2.47
CA ALA A 189 9.14 -12.18 -1.65
C ALA A 189 10.43 -12.97 -1.97
N GLU A 190 10.80 -13.09 -3.24
CA GLU A 190 12.03 -13.76 -3.68
C GLU A 190 13.27 -13.05 -3.13
N LEU A 191 13.38 -11.74 -3.33
CA LEU A 191 14.49 -10.93 -2.83
C LEU A 191 14.63 -10.99 -1.30
N LEU A 192 13.49 -10.86 -0.61
CA LEU A 192 13.46 -10.87 0.85
C LEU A 192 13.82 -12.24 1.42
N ALA A 193 13.30 -13.33 0.84
CA ALA A 193 13.64 -14.69 1.27
C ALA A 193 15.14 -14.95 1.13
N ALA A 194 15.75 -14.60 -0.01
CA ALA A 194 17.18 -14.73 -0.20
C ALA A 194 17.97 -13.93 0.85
N ALA A 195 17.58 -12.66 1.09
CA ALA A 195 18.23 -11.82 2.10
C ALA A 195 18.10 -12.40 3.53
N MET A 196 16.93 -12.91 3.91
CA MET A 196 16.69 -13.51 5.23
C MET A 196 17.49 -14.81 5.44
N LEU A 197 17.77 -15.54 4.35
CA LEU A 197 18.58 -16.76 4.37
C LEU A 197 20.09 -16.49 4.20
N GLY A 198 20.50 -15.22 4.03
CA GLY A 198 21.90 -14.86 3.78
C GLY A 198 22.39 -15.27 2.38
N GLU A 199 21.48 -15.50 1.45
CA GLU A 199 21.77 -15.84 0.06
C GLU A 199 21.91 -14.58 -0.81
N PRO A 200 22.65 -14.65 -1.93
CA PRO A 200 22.72 -13.54 -2.88
C PRO A 200 21.34 -13.17 -3.45
N THR A 201 21.02 -11.88 -3.42
CA THR A 201 19.80 -11.35 -4.02
C THR A 201 20.01 -11.01 -5.49
N ALA A 202 18.98 -11.16 -6.33
CA ALA A 202 19.03 -10.86 -7.78
C ALA A 202 19.29 -9.37 -8.07
N MET A 203 19.02 -8.48 -7.11
CA MET A 203 19.34 -7.05 -7.16
C MET A 203 19.62 -6.53 -5.75
N SER A 204 20.33 -5.38 -5.62
CA SER A 204 20.57 -4.75 -4.31
C SER A 204 19.25 -4.32 -3.67
N LEU A 205 19.13 -4.57 -2.36
CA LEU A 205 18.05 -4.06 -1.52
C LEU A 205 18.37 -2.69 -0.87
N ASP A 206 19.58 -2.16 -1.05
CA ASP A 206 20.00 -0.88 -0.45
C ASP A 206 19.03 0.27 -0.76
N PRO A 207 18.53 0.45 -2.00
CA PRO A 207 17.57 1.50 -2.30
C PRO A 207 16.23 1.36 -1.55
N PHE A 208 15.93 0.16 -1.06
CA PHE A 208 14.68 -0.18 -0.37
C PHE A 208 14.85 -0.36 1.14
N ALA A 209 16.08 -0.21 1.65
CA ALA A 209 16.40 -0.46 3.05
C ALA A 209 15.53 0.40 3.99
N PRO A 210 15.00 -0.17 5.10
CA PRO A 210 14.19 0.57 6.08
C PRO A 210 14.93 1.74 6.72
N GLY A 211 16.27 1.65 6.80
CA GLY A 211 17.14 2.67 7.38
C GLY A 211 17.64 3.74 6.42
N ARG A 212 17.19 3.75 5.16
CA ARG A 212 17.68 4.72 4.16
C ARG A 212 17.36 6.16 4.55
N PRO A 213 18.24 7.14 4.23
CA PRO A 213 18.06 8.53 4.64
C PRO A 213 16.73 9.14 4.18
N SER A 214 16.34 8.92 2.92
CA SER A 214 15.10 9.46 2.32
C SER A 214 13.83 9.07 3.08
N LEU A 215 13.86 7.98 3.84
CA LEU A 215 12.73 7.56 4.67
C LEU A 215 12.74 8.22 6.05
N ARG A 216 13.92 8.66 6.54
CA ARG A 216 14.12 9.25 7.89
C ARG A 216 13.96 10.77 7.93
N GLU A 217 14.20 11.48 6.82
CA GLU A 217 14.27 12.95 6.75
C GLU A 217 12.93 13.67 6.92
N VAL A 218 11.86 12.98 7.26
CA VAL A 218 10.51 13.57 7.34
C VAL A 218 9.81 13.17 8.64
N ALA A 219 10.46 13.43 9.74
CA ALA A 219 9.83 13.42 11.06
C ALA A 219 9.37 14.82 11.45
#